data_90f7770a7bb4b0e1aca82f462374f76b
#
_entry.id   90f7770a7bb4b0e1aca82f462374f76b
#
_cell.length_a   1.000
_cell.length_b   1.000
_cell.length_c   1.000
_cell.angle_alpha   90.00
_cell.angle_beta   90.00
_cell.angle_gamma   90.00
#
_symmetry.space_group_name_H-M   'P 1'
#
loop_
_entity.id
_entity.type
_entity.pdbx_description
1 polymer ?
#
loop_
_entity_poly.entity_id
_entity_poly.type
_entity_poly.pdbx_seq_one_letter_code
_entity_poly.pdbx_strand_id
1 'polypeptide(L)'
;MSFNLQVFLFSSFPLLLVLLLLKSFYPSSKSHKNLPPSPPKLPLIGNLHQMAPGPHRALQSMAQTYGPIMLLHFGTVPVVIFSTVEGAKEIMKTHDVVFSNRPFLDIVGRLTYDAGDIVFASSGEQWRQMKSISVLHLLSKQRVQSYQQVREDETVLMIRTIQQANESVINLSELINTLTNNVISRVALGRTYERNEVKAILDGIVELLASFSVGNYIPWLGWIDKLRGLHRRADELAKDQDDFVEGVLKEHEKKKESSVERKDLVDILLEIQRDNSTGFQLERYMIKAIIMVTCLSFESPPPSIIPMRTART
;
A
#
# COMPACT_ATOMS: atom_id res chain seq x y z
N MET A 1 54.10 -0.54 20.63
CA MET A 1 53.19 -1.69 20.62
C MET A 1 51.85 -1.42 19.87
N SER A 2 51.46 -0.16 19.63
CA SER A 2 50.20 0.20 18.93
C SER A 2 50.22 0.07 17.40
N PHE A 3 51.39 0.22 16.78
CA PHE A 3 51.52 0.18 15.30
C PHE A 3 51.28 -1.22 14.71
N ASN A 4 51.72 -2.28 15.37
CA ASN A 4 51.51 -3.66 14.94
C ASN A 4 50.05 -4.12 15.02
N LEU A 5 49.27 -3.57 15.94
CA LEU A 5 47.86 -3.92 16.11
C LEU A 5 46.99 -3.30 14.99
N GLN A 6 47.28 -2.05 14.59
CA GLN A 6 46.61 -1.39 13.48
C GLN A 6 46.87 -2.10 12.15
N VAL A 7 48.15 -2.42 11.86
CA VAL A 7 48.52 -3.16 10.65
C VAL A 7 47.86 -4.55 10.61
N PHE A 8 47.78 -5.24 11.75
CA PHE A 8 47.08 -6.54 11.85
C PHE A 8 45.58 -6.42 11.59
N LEU A 9 44.92 -5.39 12.13
CA LEU A 9 43.49 -5.13 11.89
C LEU A 9 43.20 -4.76 10.44
N PHE A 10 44.06 -3.93 9.81
CA PHE A 10 43.92 -3.55 8.39
C PHE A 10 44.18 -4.70 7.43
N SER A 11 45.04 -5.64 7.76
CA SER A 11 45.37 -6.80 6.91
C SER A 11 44.37 -7.97 7.12
N SER A 12 43.82 -8.14 8.33
CA SER A 12 42.84 -9.20 8.63
C SER A 12 41.43 -8.90 8.12
N PHE A 13 41.04 -7.63 8.06
CA PHE A 13 39.70 -7.23 7.60
C PHE A 13 39.39 -7.64 6.14
N PRO A 14 40.26 -7.35 5.12
CA PRO A 14 40.01 -7.80 3.75
C PRO A 14 40.04 -9.33 3.63
N LEU A 15 40.92 -10.01 4.39
CA LEU A 15 40.95 -11.46 4.40
C LEU A 15 39.65 -12.07 4.97
N LEU A 16 39.14 -11.52 6.08
CA LEU A 16 37.87 -11.92 6.66
C LEU A 16 36.71 -11.65 5.69
N LEU A 17 36.73 -10.50 5.02
CA LEU A 17 35.72 -10.15 4.01
C LEU A 17 35.75 -11.14 2.83
N VAL A 18 36.92 -11.48 2.34
CA VAL A 18 37.10 -12.49 1.28
C VAL A 18 36.63 -13.87 1.73
N LEU A 19 36.95 -14.29 2.95
CA LEU A 19 36.49 -15.57 3.51
C LEU A 19 34.96 -15.61 3.69
N LEU A 20 34.35 -14.51 4.12
CA LEU A 20 32.88 -14.38 4.22
C LEU A 20 32.24 -14.40 2.83
N LEU A 21 32.82 -13.74 1.85
CA LEU A 21 32.37 -13.78 0.46
C LEU A 21 32.55 -15.19 -0.12
N LEU A 22 33.68 -15.85 0.08
CA LEU A 22 33.89 -17.24 -0.35
C LEU A 22 32.93 -18.20 0.29
N LYS A 23 32.66 -18.07 1.60
CA LYS A 23 31.65 -18.88 2.30
C LYS A 23 30.24 -18.66 1.77
N SER A 24 29.95 -17.44 1.30
CA SER A 24 28.68 -17.09 0.66
C SER A 24 28.55 -17.64 -0.76
N PHE A 25 29.67 -17.82 -1.47
CA PHE A 25 29.73 -18.45 -2.80
C PHE A 25 29.73 -19.98 -2.74
N TYR A 26 30.14 -20.58 -1.62
CA TYR A 26 30.00 -22.02 -1.44
C TYR A 26 28.58 -22.32 -1.01
N PRO A 27 27.70 -22.85 -1.89
CA PRO A 27 26.37 -23.26 -1.49
C PRO A 27 26.56 -24.37 -0.46
N SER A 28 26.08 -24.13 0.76
CA SER A 28 25.91 -25.22 1.72
C SER A 28 24.99 -26.25 1.06
N SER A 29 25.58 -27.38 0.68
CA SER A 29 24.94 -28.47 -0.08
C SER A 29 23.93 -29.24 0.78
N LYS A 30 23.10 -28.56 1.57
CA LYS A 30 21.84 -29.13 2.03
C LYS A 30 20.80 -28.86 0.92
N SER A 31 20.84 -29.69 -0.10
CA SER A 31 19.77 -29.85 -1.07
C SER A 31 18.49 -30.18 -0.30
N HIS A 32 17.72 -29.19 0.02
CA HIS A 32 16.32 -29.38 0.38
C HIS A 32 15.61 -29.81 -0.92
N LYS A 33 15.46 -31.13 -1.10
CA LYS A 33 14.93 -31.78 -2.32
C LYS A 33 13.56 -31.30 -2.77
N ASN A 34 12.89 -30.42 -1.99
CA ASN A 34 11.50 -30.00 -2.23
C ASN A 34 11.33 -28.47 -2.32
N LEU A 35 12.39 -27.70 -2.58
CA LEU A 35 12.23 -26.26 -2.80
C LEU A 35 11.92 -25.96 -4.27
N PRO A 36 11.08 -24.93 -4.54
CA PRO A 36 10.84 -24.48 -5.91
C PRO A 36 12.13 -24.05 -6.60
N PRO A 37 12.18 -24.08 -7.96
CA PRO A 37 13.28 -23.55 -8.74
C PRO A 37 13.59 -22.10 -8.35
N SER A 38 14.86 -21.72 -8.41
CA SER A 38 15.33 -20.40 -8.01
C SER A 38 16.30 -19.84 -9.03
N PRO A 39 16.16 -18.57 -9.46
CA PRO A 39 17.20 -17.88 -10.22
C PRO A 39 18.49 -17.76 -9.41
N PRO A 40 19.65 -17.60 -10.09
CA PRO A 40 20.92 -17.30 -9.42
C PRO A 40 20.77 -16.03 -8.56
N LYS A 41 21.18 -16.13 -7.31
CA LYS A 41 21.11 -15.04 -6.35
C LYS A 41 22.50 -14.52 -5.98
N LEU A 42 22.62 -13.22 -5.73
CA LEU A 42 23.85 -12.62 -5.21
C LEU A 42 23.91 -12.74 -3.69
N PRO A 43 25.13 -12.80 -3.11
CA PRO A 43 25.31 -12.68 -1.68
C PRO A 43 24.66 -11.41 -1.13
N LEU A 44 24.10 -11.44 0.07
CA LEU A 44 23.47 -10.37 0.82
C LEU A 44 22.18 -9.81 0.19
N ILE A 45 22.18 -9.42 -1.08
CA ILE A 45 21.03 -8.78 -1.73
C ILE A 45 20.08 -9.78 -2.40
N GLY A 46 20.50 -11.05 -2.53
CA GLY A 46 19.66 -12.06 -3.17
C GLY A 46 19.32 -11.75 -4.63
N ASN A 47 18.04 -11.78 -4.96
CA ASN A 47 17.51 -11.50 -6.30
C ASN A 47 17.03 -10.05 -6.49
N LEU A 48 17.23 -9.15 -5.50
CA LEU A 48 16.78 -7.75 -5.60
C LEU A 48 17.31 -7.03 -6.83
N HIS A 49 18.56 -7.31 -7.23
CA HIS A 49 19.17 -6.71 -8.42
C HIS A 49 18.44 -7.06 -9.74
N GLN A 50 17.65 -8.13 -9.75
CA GLN A 50 16.89 -8.60 -10.91
C GLN A 50 15.50 -7.96 -11.00
N MET A 51 15.09 -7.17 -10.01
CA MET A 51 13.74 -6.59 -9.93
C MET A 51 13.61 -5.24 -10.66
N ALA A 52 14.70 -4.59 -11.02
CA ALA A 52 14.68 -3.32 -11.74
C ALA A 52 14.61 -3.53 -13.27
N PRO A 53 13.96 -2.63 -14.04
CA PRO A 53 13.21 -1.45 -13.63
C PRO A 53 11.71 -1.67 -13.40
N GLY A 54 11.20 -2.88 -13.41
CA GLY A 54 9.78 -3.18 -13.23
C GLY A 54 9.55 -4.55 -12.62
N PRO A 55 9.33 -4.66 -11.29
CA PRO A 55 9.26 -5.95 -10.60
C PRO A 55 8.28 -6.95 -11.24
N HIS A 56 7.09 -6.50 -11.63
CA HIS A 56 6.06 -7.37 -12.23
C HIS A 56 6.51 -7.96 -13.58
N ARG A 57 7.22 -7.19 -14.43
CA ARG A 57 7.73 -7.66 -15.71
C ARG A 57 8.93 -8.59 -15.53
N ALA A 58 9.82 -8.28 -14.58
CA ALA A 58 10.93 -9.13 -14.22
C ALA A 58 10.44 -10.48 -13.71
N LEU A 59 9.46 -10.50 -12.79
CA LEU A 59 8.85 -11.73 -12.28
C LEU A 59 8.16 -12.54 -13.39
N GLN A 60 7.46 -11.89 -14.31
CA GLN A 60 6.84 -12.56 -15.47
C GLN A 60 7.90 -13.24 -16.35
N SER A 61 8.97 -12.54 -16.69
CA SER A 61 10.07 -13.09 -17.49
C SER A 61 10.77 -14.26 -16.79
N MET A 62 11.00 -14.15 -15.47
CA MET A 62 11.58 -15.24 -14.67
C MET A 62 10.66 -16.46 -14.63
N ALA A 63 9.34 -16.27 -14.53
CA ALA A 63 8.38 -17.37 -14.53
C ALA A 63 8.41 -18.19 -15.83
N GLN A 64 8.71 -17.57 -16.98
CA GLN A 64 8.91 -18.27 -18.24
C GLN A 64 10.14 -19.18 -18.23
N THR A 65 11.18 -18.81 -17.49
CA THR A 65 12.45 -19.55 -17.43
C THR A 65 12.48 -20.59 -16.33
N TYR A 66 12.01 -20.22 -15.12
CA TYR A 66 12.12 -21.05 -13.91
C TYR A 66 10.83 -21.77 -13.53
N GLY A 67 9.74 -21.50 -14.25
CA GLY A 67 8.47 -22.16 -14.06
C GLY A 67 7.45 -21.32 -13.24
N PRO A 68 6.22 -21.83 -13.12
CA PRO A 68 5.09 -21.10 -12.54
C PRO A 68 5.17 -20.89 -11.03
N ILE A 69 6.00 -21.66 -10.34
CA ILE A 69 6.28 -21.53 -8.91
C ILE A 69 7.79 -21.43 -8.76
N MET A 70 8.29 -20.34 -8.22
CA MET A 70 9.72 -20.10 -8.02
C MET A 70 10.02 -19.49 -6.66
N LEU A 71 11.21 -19.76 -6.14
CA LEU A 71 11.70 -19.21 -4.88
C LEU A 71 12.72 -18.12 -5.16
N LEU A 72 12.45 -16.91 -4.70
CA LEU A 72 13.37 -15.79 -4.73
C LEU A 72 13.88 -15.47 -3.31
N HIS A 73 14.94 -14.69 -3.25
CA HIS A 73 15.41 -14.11 -2.00
C HIS A 73 15.52 -12.59 -2.18
N PHE A 74 14.73 -11.86 -1.41
CA PHE A 74 14.86 -10.41 -1.34
C PHE A 74 15.70 -10.06 -0.12
N GLY A 75 17.01 -9.84 -0.35
CA GLY A 75 17.96 -9.80 0.74
C GLY A 75 17.97 -11.14 1.51
N THR A 76 17.63 -11.08 2.78
CA THR A 76 17.54 -12.25 3.67
C THR A 76 16.15 -12.91 3.68
N VAL A 77 15.15 -12.29 3.07
CA VAL A 77 13.76 -12.76 3.09
C VAL A 77 13.48 -13.71 1.93
N PRO A 78 13.11 -14.97 2.19
CA PRO A 78 12.65 -15.89 1.15
C PRO A 78 11.23 -15.53 0.70
N VAL A 79 11.01 -15.50 -0.62
CA VAL A 79 9.73 -15.13 -1.23
C VAL A 79 9.37 -16.15 -2.29
N VAL A 80 8.23 -16.81 -2.15
CA VAL A 80 7.71 -17.73 -3.16
C VAL A 80 6.78 -16.97 -4.10
N ILE A 81 7.02 -17.10 -5.39
CA ILE A 81 6.24 -16.44 -6.43
C ILE A 81 5.37 -17.48 -7.13
N PHE A 82 4.07 -17.19 -7.23
CA PHE A 82 3.10 -17.94 -8.00
C PHE A 82 2.67 -17.09 -9.21
N SER A 83 2.81 -17.64 -10.42
CA SER A 83 2.62 -16.89 -11.65
C SER A 83 1.47 -17.45 -12.52
N THR A 84 0.64 -18.36 -11.99
CA THR A 84 -0.51 -18.92 -12.68
C THR A 84 -1.80 -18.71 -11.91
N VAL A 85 -2.92 -18.79 -12.62
CA VAL A 85 -4.26 -18.67 -12.04
C VAL A 85 -4.53 -19.79 -11.03
N GLU A 86 -4.08 -21.01 -11.34
CA GLU A 86 -4.22 -22.18 -10.46
C GLU A 86 -3.44 -21.97 -9.16
N GLY A 87 -2.18 -21.54 -9.26
CA GLY A 87 -1.36 -21.22 -8.10
C GLY A 87 -1.96 -20.10 -7.25
N ALA A 88 -2.45 -19.03 -7.88
CA ALA A 88 -3.14 -17.97 -7.18
C ALA A 88 -4.41 -18.46 -6.47
N LYS A 89 -5.19 -19.34 -7.11
CA LYS A 89 -6.38 -19.95 -6.51
C LYS A 89 -6.03 -20.81 -5.29
N GLU A 90 -4.94 -21.59 -5.36
CA GLU A 90 -4.49 -22.42 -4.24
C GLU A 90 -4.14 -21.59 -3.01
N ILE A 91 -3.38 -20.50 -3.17
CA ILE A 91 -2.95 -19.66 -2.04
C ILE A 91 -4.02 -18.69 -1.55
N MET A 92 -4.89 -18.16 -2.45
CA MET A 92 -5.84 -17.10 -2.11
C MET A 92 -7.24 -17.61 -1.80
N LYS A 93 -7.55 -18.88 -2.10
CA LYS A 93 -8.88 -19.46 -1.89
C LYS A 93 -8.82 -20.79 -1.15
N THR A 94 -8.00 -21.76 -1.59
CA THR A 94 -7.96 -23.10 -1.00
C THR A 94 -7.24 -23.09 0.36
N HIS A 95 -6.15 -22.34 0.46
CA HIS A 95 -5.30 -22.24 1.65
C HIS A 95 -5.19 -20.79 2.17
N ASP A 96 -6.23 -19.97 1.95
CA ASP A 96 -6.25 -18.55 2.29
C ASP A 96 -5.90 -18.28 3.74
N VAL A 97 -6.38 -19.07 4.68
CA VAL A 97 -6.10 -18.92 6.12
C VAL A 97 -4.60 -19.01 6.43
N VAL A 98 -3.87 -19.89 5.74
CA VAL A 98 -2.42 -20.09 5.95
C VAL A 98 -1.63 -18.89 5.36
N PHE A 99 -2.10 -18.34 4.24
CA PHE A 99 -1.41 -17.27 3.50
C PHE A 99 -2.01 -15.87 3.73
N SER A 100 -2.98 -15.72 4.63
CA SER A 100 -3.71 -14.46 4.84
C SER A 100 -2.91 -13.39 5.59
N ASN A 101 -1.83 -13.76 6.29
CA ASN A 101 -1.02 -12.79 7.01
C ASN A 101 -0.24 -11.89 6.07
N ARG A 102 0.01 -10.66 6.52
CA ARG A 102 0.80 -9.66 5.80
C ARG A 102 2.20 -9.55 6.40
N PRO A 103 3.25 -9.37 5.59
CA PRO A 103 4.56 -9.04 6.12
C PRO A 103 4.51 -7.67 6.80
N PHE A 104 5.19 -7.54 7.93
CA PHE A 104 5.40 -6.22 8.53
C PHE A 104 6.40 -5.42 7.68
N LEU A 105 6.00 -4.23 7.26
CA LEU A 105 6.81 -3.28 6.52
C LEU A 105 6.88 -1.98 7.33
N ASP A 106 8.08 -1.53 7.69
CA ASP A 106 8.26 -0.41 8.62
C ASP A 106 7.55 0.89 8.17
N ILE A 107 7.72 1.27 6.91
CA ILE A 107 7.06 2.47 6.35
C ILE A 107 5.54 2.32 6.35
N VAL A 108 5.04 1.12 6.00
CA VAL A 108 3.61 0.82 6.03
C VAL A 108 3.07 0.93 7.46
N GLY A 109 3.74 0.34 8.44
CA GLY A 109 3.34 0.43 9.85
C GLY A 109 3.16 1.88 10.31
N ARG A 110 4.10 2.76 9.95
CA ARG A 110 4.03 4.20 10.29
C ARG A 110 2.83 4.92 9.67
N LEU A 111 2.49 4.59 8.43
CA LEU A 111 1.40 5.23 7.69
C LEU A 111 0.02 4.64 7.99
N THR A 112 -0.05 3.43 8.56
CA THR A 112 -1.31 2.67 8.70
C THR A 112 -1.63 2.28 10.14
N TYR A 113 -1.25 3.10 11.11
CA TYR A 113 -1.50 2.85 12.53
C TYR A 113 -1.00 1.45 12.97
N ASP A 114 0.27 1.15 12.74
CA ASP A 114 0.91 -0.16 13.00
C ASP A 114 0.23 -1.33 12.25
N ALA A 115 -0.06 -1.11 10.97
CA ALA A 115 -0.82 -2.05 10.14
C ALA A 115 -2.22 -2.36 10.71
N GLY A 116 -2.84 -1.37 11.34
CA GLY A 116 -4.20 -1.44 11.90
C GLY A 116 -5.30 -1.23 10.87
N ASP A 117 -5.01 -1.20 9.56
CA ASP A 117 -5.97 -1.03 8.48
C ASP A 117 -6.44 -2.37 7.88
N ILE A 118 -7.38 -2.33 6.92
CA ILE A 118 -7.94 -3.53 6.28
C ILE A 118 -6.97 -4.17 5.26
N VAL A 119 -6.04 -3.38 4.69
CA VAL A 119 -5.17 -3.82 3.59
C VAL A 119 -3.92 -4.52 4.13
N PHE A 120 -3.29 -3.95 5.15
CA PHE A 120 -2.01 -4.40 5.67
C PHE A 120 -2.09 -5.15 6.99
N ALA A 121 -3.24 -5.13 7.67
CA ALA A 121 -3.44 -5.91 8.88
C ALA A 121 -3.31 -7.42 8.62
N SER A 122 -2.67 -8.12 9.56
CA SER A 122 -2.66 -9.57 9.59
C SER A 122 -4.05 -10.12 9.89
N SER A 123 -4.32 -11.34 9.42
CA SER A 123 -5.58 -12.03 9.69
C SER A 123 -5.79 -12.20 11.20
N GLY A 124 -6.94 -11.74 11.69
CA GLY A 124 -7.28 -11.78 13.11
C GLY A 124 -8.72 -11.29 13.33
N GLU A 125 -9.13 -11.23 14.60
CA GLU A 125 -10.48 -10.77 14.96
C GLU A 125 -10.70 -9.31 14.55
N GLN A 126 -9.75 -8.43 14.85
CA GLN A 126 -9.79 -7.03 14.46
C GLN A 126 -9.99 -6.85 12.95
N TRP A 127 -9.18 -7.55 12.13
CA TRP A 127 -9.29 -7.48 10.67
C TRP A 127 -10.67 -7.94 10.18
N ARG A 128 -11.19 -9.06 10.73
CA ARG A 128 -12.51 -9.58 10.37
C ARG A 128 -13.62 -8.59 10.66
N GLN A 129 -13.58 -7.96 11.84
CA GLN A 129 -14.58 -6.97 12.24
C GLN A 129 -14.50 -5.70 11.37
N MET A 130 -13.32 -5.14 11.15
CA MET A 130 -13.15 -3.97 10.28
C MET A 130 -13.60 -4.26 8.85
N LYS A 131 -13.25 -5.44 8.31
CA LYS A 131 -13.72 -5.89 6.99
C LYS A 131 -15.24 -6.02 6.96
N SER A 132 -15.84 -6.64 7.96
CA SER A 132 -17.30 -6.80 8.06
C SER A 132 -18.02 -5.45 8.06
N ILE A 133 -17.55 -4.52 8.89
CA ILE A 133 -18.08 -3.15 8.96
C ILE A 133 -17.97 -2.47 7.59
N SER A 134 -16.81 -2.53 6.95
CA SER A 134 -16.60 -1.89 5.64
C SER A 134 -17.48 -2.50 4.54
N VAL A 135 -17.60 -3.82 4.49
CA VAL A 135 -18.44 -4.50 3.48
C VAL A 135 -19.92 -4.19 3.69
N LEU A 136 -20.41 -4.24 4.93
CA LEU A 136 -21.82 -4.02 5.22
C LEU A 136 -22.24 -2.55 5.06
N HIS A 137 -21.41 -1.62 5.52
CA HIS A 137 -21.80 -0.22 5.61
C HIS A 137 -21.29 0.65 4.47
N LEU A 138 -20.25 0.22 3.70
CA LEU A 138 -19.74 0.96 2.56
C LEU A 138 -20.02 0.24 1.23
N LEU A 139 -19.73 -1.06 1.13
CA LEU A 139 -19.71 -1.80 -0.14
C LEU A 139 -20.99 -2.61 -0.39
N SER A 140 -21.99 -2.59 0.51
CA SER A 140 -23.25 -3.29 0.28
C SER A 140 -24.01 -2.70 -0.91
N LYS A 141 -24.74 -3.54 -1.65
CA LYS A 141 -25.53 -3.12 -2.81
C LYS A 141 -26.45 -1.94 -2.50
N GLN A 142 -27.11 -1.98 -1.34
CA GLN A 142 -28.00 -0.91 -0.90
C GLN A 142 -27.27 0.42 -0.70
N ARG A 143 -26.05 0.39 -0.09
CA ARG A 143 -25.23 1.58 0.11
C ARG A 143 -24.72 2.14 -1.21
N VAL A 144 -24.18 1.29 -2.07
CA VAL A 144 -23.73 1.72 -3.39
C VAL A 144 -24.85 2.38 -4.19
N GLN A 145 -26.06 1.84 -4.11
CA GLN A 145 -27.25 2.45 -4.75
C GLN A 145 -27.62 3.79 -4.12
N SER A 146 -27.55 3.93 -2.79
CA SER A 146 -27.92 5.19 -2.11
C SER A 146 -27.04 6.37 -2.52
N TYR A 147 -25.84 6.14 -3.03
CA TYR A 147 -24.93 7.17 -3.54
C TYR A 147 -25.07 7.42 -5.06
N GLN A 148 -26.14 6.92 -5.71
CA GLN A 148 -26.35 7.12 -7.15
C GLN A 148 -26.35 8.59 -7.51
N GLN A 149 -27.06 9.43 -6.77
CA GLN A 149 -27.15 10.88 -7.04
C GLN A 149 -25.78 11.55 -7.00
N VAL A 150 -24.90 11.15 -6.07
CA VAL A 150 -23.54 11.69 -6.00
C VAL A 150 -22.76 11.40 -7.29
N ARG A 151 -22.87 10.16 -7.80
CA ARG A 151 -22.20 9.77 -9.05
C ARG A 151 -22.76 10.53 -10.25
N GLU A 152 -24.08 10.71 -10.30
CA GLU A 152 -24.74 11.46 -11.38
C GLU A 152 -24.31 12.93 -11.37
N ASP A 153 -24.34 13.59 -10.21
CA ASP A 153 -23.92 14.99 -10.06
C ASP A 153 -22.49 15.20 -10.55
N GLU A 154 -21.54 14.39 -10.09
CA GLU A 154 -20.13 14.51 -10.46
C GLU A 154 -19.90 14.19 -11.96
N THR A 155 -20.65 13.23 -12.51
CA THR A 155 -20.61 12.91 -13.94
C THR A 155 -21.10 14.10 -14.77
N VAL A 156 -22.19 14.76 -14.35
CA VAL A 156 -22.68 15.97 -15.02
C VAL A 156 -21.64 17.08 -14.97
N LEU A 157 -20.96 17.27 -13.83
CA LEU A 157 -19.88 18.27 -13.72
C LEU A 157 -18.73 17.96 -14.70
N MET A 158 -18.30 16.71 -14.80
CA MET A 158 -17.28 16.30 -15.75
C MET A 158 -17.71 16.59 -17.20
N ILE A 159 -18.95 16.24 -17.59
CA ILE A 159 -19.48 16.51 -18.93
C ILE A 159 -19.51 18.00 -19.22
N ARG A 160 -19.95 18.82 -18.27
CA ARG A 160 -19.95 20.29 -18.41
C ARG A 160 -18.53 20.84 -18.63
N THR A 161 -17.54 20.33 -17.90
CA THR A 161 -16.13 20.71 -18.07
C THR A 161 -15.64 20.39 -19.48
N ILE A 162 -16.01 19.21 -20.02
CA ILE A 162 -15.68 18.81 -21.39
C ILE A 162 -16.35 19.76 -22.42
N GLN A 163 -17.63 20.08 -22.23
CA GLN A 163 -18.37 20.99 -23.12
C GLN A 163 -17.79 22.42 -23.10
N GLN A 164 -17.36 22.89 -21.93
CA GLN A 164 -16.77 24.25 -21.78
C GLN A 164 -15.37 24.35 -22.38
N ALA A 165 -14.68 23.25 -22.54
CA ALA A 165 -13.33 23.22 -23.13
C ALA A 165 -13.30 23.58 -24.62
N ASN A 166 -14.45 23.52 -25.31
CA ASN A 166 -14.72 24.06 -26.64
C ASN A 166 -13.53 23.97 -27.63
N GLU A 167 -13.21 22.79 -28.12
CA GLU A 167 -12.09 22.48 -29.04
C GLU A 167 -10.66 22.51 -28.42
N SER A 168 -10.51 22.90 -27.17
CA SER A 168 -9.20 22.83 -26.52
C SER A 168 -8.85 21.37 -26.14
N VAL A 169 -7.56 21.08 -26.12
CA VAL A 169 -7.07 19.75 -25.72
C VAL A 169 -7.37 19.49 -24.25
N ILE A 170 -8.06 18.40 -23.95
CA ILE A 170 -8.45 18.01 -22.61
C ILE A 170 -7.59 16.84 -22.13
N ASN A 171 -7.15 16.89 -20.88
CA ASN A 171 -6.56 15.74 -20.22
C ASN A 171 -7.67 14.86 -19.62
N LEU A 172 -8.10 13.85 -20.39
CA LEU A 172 -9.18 12.95 -19.97
C LEU A 172 -8.83 12.16 -18.70
N SER A 173 -7.56 11.76 -18.55
CA SER A 173 -7.10 11.05 -17.33
C SER A 173 -7.28 11.92 -16.10
N GLU A 174 -6.97 13.21 -16.19
CA GLU A 174 -7.15 14.14 -15.07
C GLU A 174 -8.64 14.35 -14.73
N LEU A 175 -9.50 14.42 -15.74
CA LEU A 175 -10.94 14.54 -15.52
C LEU A 175 -11.53 13.31 -14.85
N ILE A 176 -11.13 12.11 -15.28
CA ILE A 176 -11.59 10.84 -14.68
C ILE A 176 -11.09 10.73 -13.23
N ASN A 177 -9.83 11.09 -12.97
CA ASN A 177 -9.30 11.11 -11.61
C ASN A 177 -10.08 12.10 -10.72
N THR A 178 -10.38 13.29 -11.24
CA THR A 178 -11.18 14.28 -10.52
C THR A 178 -12.58 13.78 -10.22
N LEU A 179 -13.25 13.16 -11.20
CA LEU A 179 -14.55 12.53 -11.00
C LEU A 179 -14.51 11.48 -9.89
N THR A 180 -13.55 10.57 -9.98
CA THR A 180 -13.42 9.47 -9.01
C THR A 180 -13.16 10.00 -7.60
N ASN A 181 -12.20 10.91 -7.46
CA ASN A 181 -11.84 11.50 -6.16
C ASN A 181 -13.00 12.28 -5.54
N ASN A 182 -13.74 13.07 -6.35
CA ASN A 182 -14.90 13.80 -5.86
C ASN A 182 -16.02 12.86 -5.38
N VAL A 183 -16.32 11.82 -6.17
CA VAL A 183 -17.32 10.81 -5.78
C VAL A 183 -16.96 10.18 -4.45
N ILE A 184 -15.71 9.75 -4.30
CA ILE A 184 -15.26 9.10 -3.07
C ILE A 184 -15.25 10.07 -1.89
N SER A 185 -14.75 11.29 -2.07
CA SER A 185 -14.75 12.31 -1.01
C SER A 185 -16.19 12.59 -0.53
N ARG A 186 -17.13 12.75 -1.43
CA ARG A 186 -18.55 12.97 -1.07
C ARG A 186 -19.19 11.76 -0.41
N VAL A 187 -18.83 10.54 -0.83
CA VAL A 187 -19.35 9.29 -0.25
C VAL A 187 -18.74 9.01 1.12
N ALA A 188 -17.44 9.22 1.26
CA ALA A 188 -16.71 8.89 2.48
C ALA A 188 -16.77 10.03 3.52
N LEU A 189 -16.58 11.27 3.08
CA LEU A 189 -16.36 12.44 3.91
C LEU A 189 -17.52 13.46 3.85
N GLY A 190 -18.60 13.15 3.13
CA GLY A 190 -19.80 13.99 2.98
C GLY A 190 -19.63 15.22 2.08
N ARG A 191 -18.41 15.62 1.74
CA ARG A 191 -18.11 16.78 0.88
C ARG A 191 -16.80 16.59 0.13
N THR A 192 -16.57 17.43 -0.87
CA THR A 192 -15.25 17.56 -1.48
C THR A 192 -14.38 18.48 -0.63
N TYR A 193 -13.11 18.10 -0.47
CA TYR A 193 -12.08 18.93 0.18
C TYR A 193 -11.21 19.62 -0.86
N GLU A 194 -10.52 20.70 -0.48
CA GLU A 194 -9.62 21.38 -1.39
C GLU A 194 -8.60 20.39 -1.96
N ARG A 195 -8.57 20.32 -3.29
CA ARG A 195 -7.85 19.31 -4.06
C ARG A 195 -6.37 19.21 -3.70
N ASN A 196 -5.77 20.33 -3.31
CA ASN A 196 -4.33 20.41 -3.09
C ASN A 196 -3.88 19.77 -1.77
N GLU A 197 -4.66 19.89 -0.68
CA GLU A 197 -4.29 19.35 0.63
C GLU A 197 -4.43 17.82 0.67
N VAL A 198 -5.60 17.32 0.34
CA VAL A 198 -5.87 15.88 0.35
C VAL A 198 -4.99 15.16 -0.66
N LYS A 199 -4.84 15.73 -1.87
CA LYS A 199 -4.00 15.16 -2.91
C LYS A 199 -2.54 15.07 -2.47
N ALA A 200 -1.99 16.09 -1.84
CA ALA A 200 -0.60 16.06 -1.38
C ALA A 200 -0.34 14.93 -0.38
N ILE A 201 -1.29 14.69 0.55
CA ILE A 201 -1.21 13.58 1.52
C ILE A 201 -1.27 12.25 0.78
N LEU A 202 -2.25 12.05 -0.11
CA LEU A 202 -2.45 10.79 -0.82
C LEU A 202 -1.28 10.48 -1.76
N ASP A 203 -0.83 11.44 -2.57
CA ASP A 203 0.36 11.30 -3.44
C ASP A 203 1.61 10.94 -2.61
N GLY A 204 1.80 11.59 -1.47
CA GLY A 204 2.90 11.31 -0.55
C GLY A 204 2.85 9.89 0.02
N ILE A 205 1.67 9.40 0.39
CA ILE A 205 1.48 8.03 0.87
C ILE A 205 1.83 7.04 -0.24
N VAL A 206 1.30 7.23 -1.46
CA VAL A 206 1.57 6.35 -2.61
C VAL A 206 3.07 6.34 -2.94
N GLU A 207 3.74 7.50 -2.94
CA GLU A 207 5.19 7.59 -3.14
C GLU A 207 5.98 6.81 -2.08
N LEU A 208 5.61 6.96 -0.81
CA LEU A 208 6.28 6.25 0.29
C LEU A 208 6.00 4.75 0.28
N LEU A 209 4.77 4.32 -0.02
CA LEU A 209 4.43 2.90 -0.18
C LEU A 209 5.19 2.26 -1.36
N ALA A 210 5.44 3.02 -2.43
CA ALA A 210 6.24 2.58 -3.57
C ALA A 210 7.76 2.64 -3.30
N SER A 211 8.19 3.27 -2.22
CA SER A 211 9.60 3.44 -1.89
C SER A 211 10.23 2.12 -1.45
N PHE A 212 11.47 1.89 -1.88
CA PHE A 212 12.23 0.73 -1.44
C PHE A 212 12.89 0.99 -0.08
N SER A 213 12.44 0.28 0.96
CA SER A 213 13.08 0.24 2.28
C SER A 213 14.09 -0.91 2.34
N VAL A 214 15.35 -0.55 2.57
CA VAL A 214 16.45 -1.54 2.69
C VAL A 214 16.26 -2.40 3.92
N GLY A 215 15.83 -1.80 5.03
CA GLY A 215 15.67 -2.47 6.33
C GLY A 215 14.66 -3.62 6.31
N ASN A 216 13.64 -3.55 5.46
CA ASN A 216 12.64 -4.62 5.33
C ASN A 216 13.25 -5.93 4.78
N TYR A 217 14.31 -5.83 3.98
CA TYR A 217 14.94 -6.98 3.30
C TYR A 217 16.31 -7.33 3.85
N ILE A 218 17.03 -6.33 4.40
CA ILE A 218 18.36 -6.47 4.97
C ILE A 218 18.38 -5.72 6.32
N PRO A 219 17.88 -6.34 7.41
CA PRO A 219 17.62 -5.63 8.68
C PRO A 219 18.81 -4.85 9.25
N TRP A 220 20.03 -5.41 9.16
CA TRP A 220 21.24 -4.76 9.65
C TRP A 220 21.69 -3.54 8.82
N LEU A 221 21.10 -3.31 7.63
CA LEU A 221 21.26 -2.10 6.83
C LEU A 221 20.10 -1.09 6.99
N GLY A 222 19.15 -1.33 7.88
CA GLY A 222 18.00 -0.45 8.11
C GLY A 222 18.38 0.99 8.52
N TRP A 223 19.59 1.20 9.02
CA TRP A 223 20.12 2.55 9.29
C TRP A 223 20.24 3.42 8.03
N ILE A 224 20.35 2.79 6.84
CA ILE A 224 20.38 3.51 5.54
C ILE A 224 19.04 4.21 5.32
N ASP A 225 17.90 3.60 5.67
CA ASP A 225 16.58 4.19 5.51
C ASP A 225 16.41 5.43 6.40
N LYS A 226 17.02 5.42 7.61
CA LYS A 226 17.09 6.61 8.47
C LYS A 226 17.92 7.72 7.85
N LEU A 227 19.10 7.41 7.29
CA LEU A 227 19.96 8.40 6.60
C LEU A 227 19.29 8.99 5.35
N ARG A 228 18.51 8.19 4.61
CA ARG A 228 17.71 8.66 3.46
C ARG A 228 16.51 9.51 3.89
N GLY A 229 16.25 9.64 5.18
CA GLY A 229 15.14 10.41 5.71
C GLY A 229 13.76 9.76 5.50
N LEU A 230 13.70 8.49 5.10
CA LEU A 230 12.42 7.80 4.84
C LEU A 230 11.54 7.75 6.07
N HIS A 231 12.11 7.45 7.24
CA HIS A 231 11.35 7.40 8.49
C HIS A 231 10.77 8.76 8.85
N ARG A 232 11.57 9.82 8.76
CA ARG A 232 11.11 11.19 9.05
C ARG A 232 9.97 11.61 8.14
N ARG A 233 10.11 11.39 6.81
CA ARG A 233 9.04 11.68 5.84
C ARG A 233 7.77 10.91 6.13
N ALA A 234 7.90 9.62 6.52
CA ALA A 234 6.75 8.80 6.87
C ALA A 234 6.06 9.29 8.16
N ASP A 235 6.83 9.68 9.18
CA ASP A 235 6.28 10.19 10.44
C ASP A 235 5.60 11.56 10.24
N GLU A 236 6.20 12.47 9.44
CA GLU A 236 5.62 13.76 9.07
C GLU A 236 4.30 13.56 8.33
N LEU A 237 4.28 12.70 7.31
CA LEU A 237 3.09 12.42 6.51
C LEU A 237 2.00 11.70 7.32
N ALA A 238 2.38 10.77 8.19
CA ALA A 238 1.44 10.08 9.08
C ALA A 238 0.74 11.08 10.02
N LYS A 239 1.48 12.09 10.49
CA LYS A 239 0.91 13.16 11.30
C LYS A 239 -0.05 14.03 10.49
N ASP A 240 0.34 14.49 9.29
CA ASP A 240 -0.51 15.31 8.43
C ASP A 240 -1.81 14.57 8.07
N GLN A 241 -1.71 13.28 7.78
CA GLN A 241 -2.84 12.38 7.57
C GLN A 241 -3.74 12.27 8.79
N ASP A 242 -3.17 12.06 9.97
CA ASP A 242 -3.91 11.95 11.23
C ASP A 242 -4.63 13.24 11.58
N ASP A 243 -3.95 14.38 11.45
CA ASP A 243 -4.51 15.71 11.70
C ASP A 243 -5.67 16.02 10.74
N PHE A 244 -5.53 15.67 9.45
CA PHE A 244 -6.59 15.83 8.46
C PHE A 244 -7.83 15.00 8.84
N VAL A 245 -7.68 13.69 9.05
CA VAL A 245 -8.81 12.82 9.36
C VAL A 245 -9.45 13.17 10.70
N GLU A 246 -8.65 13.56 11.69
CA GLU A 246 -9.15 14.06 12.98
C GLU A 246 -9.99 15.33 12.81
N GLY A 247 -9.59 16.21 11.91
CA GLY A 247 -10.36 17.40 11.52
C GLY A 247 -11.73 17.01 10.97
N VAL A 248 -11.75 16.05 10.03
CA VAL A 248 -13.00 15.52 9.44
C VAL A 248 -13.92 14.94 10.50
N LEU A 249 -13.38 14.11 11.40
CA LEU A 249 -14.17 13.51 12.48
C LEU A 249 -14.80 14.58 13.39
N LYS A 250 -14.03 15.59 13.79
CA LYS A 250 -14.53 16.69 14.62
C LYS A 250 -15.61 17.53 13.93
N GLU A 251 -15.52 17.72 12.62
CA GLU A 251 -16.57 18.40 11.84
C GLU A 251 -17.89 17.63 11.89
N HIS A 252 -17.84 16.29 11.71
CA HIS A 252 -19.03 15.44 11.75
C HIS A 252 -19.63 15.33 13.16
N GLU A 253 -18.79 15.29 14.19
CA GLU A 253 -19.26 15.32 15.59
C GLU A 253 -20.05 16.59 15.91
N LYS A 254 -19.61 17.75 15.36
CA LYS A 254 -20.30 19.04 15.55
C LYS A 254 -21.60 19.17 14.75
N LYS A 255 -21.66 18.60 13.53
CA LYS A 255 -22.85 18.69 12.66
C LYS A 255 -24.08 17.93 13.19
N LYS A 256 -23.92 16.99 14.09
CA LYS A 256 -24.95 16.04 14.50
C LYS A 256 -26.20 16.65 15.16
N GLU A 257 -26.18 17.92 15.49
CA GLU A 257 -27.32 18.59 16.11
C GLU A 257 -28.37 19.15 15.12
N SER A 258 -28.16 19.10 13.81
CA SER A 258 -28.96 19.94 12.89
C SER A 258 -29.49 19.36 11.58
N SER A 259 -29.23 18.11 11.14
CA SER A 259 -29.71 17.72 9.79
C SER A 259 -30.16 16.28 9.58
N VAL A 260 -31.31 16.13 8.90
CA VAL A 260 -31.87 14.92 8.28
C VAL A 260 -31.15 14.61 6.94
N GLU A 261 -29.89 14.96 6.81
CA GLU A 261 -29.12 14.72 5.58
C GLU A 261 -28.68 13.25 5.47
N ARG A 262 -28.43 12.83 4.23
CA ARG A 262 -27.95 11.48 3.90
C ARG A 262 -26.63 11.20 4.64
N LYS A 263 -26.59 10.17 5.48
CA LYS A 263 -25.38 9.76 6.21
C LYS A 263 -24.29 9.32 5.26
N ASP A 264 -23.10 9.90 5.39
CA ASP A 264 -21.88 9.45 4.75
C ASP A 264 -21.17 8.33 5.54
N LEU A 265 -19.99 7.89 5.10
CA LEU A 265 -19.27 6.82 5.78
C LEU A 265 -18.80 7.24 7.17
N VAL A 266 -18.33 8.48 7.35
CA VAL A 266 -17.86 8.99 8.65
C VAL A 266 -19.00 9.00 9.66
N ASP A 267 -20.20 9.48 9.28
CA ASP A 267 -21.38 9.47 10.13
C ASP A 267 -21.72 8.06 10.61
N ILE A 268 -21.67 7.09 9.69
CA ILE A 268 -21.97 5.68 9.99
C ILE A 268 -20.95 5.10 10.96
N LEU A 269 -19.66 5.33 10.73
CA LEU A 269 -18.60 4.80 11.60
C LEU A 269 -18.68 5.40 13.01
N LEU A 270 -18.96 6.70 13.13
CA LEU A 270 -19.17 7.37 14.40
C LEU A 270 -20.43 6.86 15.12
N GLU A 271 -21.49 6.52 14.39
CA GLU A 271 -22.70 5.92 14.96
C GLU A 271 -22.40 4.51 15.50
N ILE A 272 -21.73 3.64 14.72
CA ILE A 272 -21.31 2.30 15.15
C ILE A 272 -20.46 2.38 16.41
N GLN A 273 -19.51 3.32 16.46
CA GLN A 273 -18.66 3.54 17.64
C GLN A 273 -19.47 3.88 18.89
N ARG A 274 -20.49 4.73 18.76
CA ARG A 274 -21.33 5.16 19.88
C ARG A 274 -22.28 4.08 20.37
N ASP A 275 -22.94 3.42 19.44
CA ASP A 275 -24.00 2.48 19.75
C ASP A 275 -23.47 1.09 20.14
N ASN A 276 -22.18 0.83 19.91
CA ASN A 276 -21.53 -0.47 20.09
C ASN A 276 -22.36 -1.63 19.51
N SER A 277 -23.09 -1.34 18.42
CA SER A 277 -24.13 -2.22 17.84
C SER A 277 -23.57 -3.53 17.28
N THR A 278 -22.27 -3.58 17.02
CA THR A 278 -21.57 -4.76 16.49
C THR A 278 -21.02 -5.69 17.58
N GLY A 279 -21.08 -5.28 18.86
CA GLY A 279 -20.42 -6.00 19.96
C GLY A 279 -18.89 -5.94 19.91
N PHE A 280 -18.34 -5.20 18.94
CA PHE A 280 -16.92 -4.94 18.77
C PHE A 280 -16.65 -3.45 19.00
N GLN A 281 -15.74 -3.14 19.91
CA GLN A 281 -15.38 -1.76 20.20
C GLN A 281 -14.56 -1.17 19.06
N LEU A 282 -15.20 -0.31 18.25
CA LEU A 282 -14.55 0.39 17.15
C LEU A 282 -13.75 1.57 17.69
N GLU A 283 -12.43 1.41 17.79
CA GLU A 283 -11.54 2.46 18.28
C GLU A 283 -11.34 3.58 17.26
N ARG A 284 -10.99 4.78 17.73
CA ARG A 284 -10.88 5.97 16.87
C ARG A 284 -9.85 5.81 15.75
N TYR A 285 -8.70 5.17 16.03
CA TYR A 285 -7.70 4.90 15.00
C TYR A 285 -8.20 3.94 13.90
N MET A 286 -9.08 2.99 14.23
CA MET A 286 -9.68 2.08 13.27
C MET A 286 -10.61 2.82 12.30
N ILE A 287 -11.38 3.79 12.81
CA ILE A 287 -12.22 4.68 11.99
C ILE A 287 -11.33 5.45 11.02
N LYS A 288 -10.27 6.07 11.52
CA LYS A 288 -9.29 6.81 10.70
C LYS A 288 -8.67 5.92 9.62
N ALA A 289 -8.27 4.70 9.99
CA ALA A 289 -7.71 3.73 9.05
C ALA A 289 -8.69 3.33 7.94
N ILE A 290 -9.97 3.08 8.26
CA ILE A 290 -11.01 2.78 7.26
C ILE A 290 -11.21 3.96 6.31
N ILE A 291 -11.29 5.18 6.83
CA ILE A 291 -11.45 6.39 6.02
C ILE A 291 -10.28 6.54 5.05
N MET A 292 -9.04 6.44 5.54
CA MET A 292 -7.85 6.61 4.71
C MET A 292 -7.72 5.54 3.63
N VAL A 293 -7.94 4.27 3.97
CA VAL A 293 -7.95 3.19 2.98
C VAL A 293 -9.01 3.44 1.91
N THR A 294 -10.19 3.94 2.30
CA THR A 294 -11.24 4.28 1.33
C THR A 294 -10.79 5.39 0.40
N CYS A 295 -10.17 6.44 0.90
CA CYS A 295 -9.63 7.53 0.06
C CYS A 295 -8.50 7.05 -0.86
N LEU A 296 -7.55 6.26 -0.34
CA LEU A 296 -6.40 5.74 -1.11
C LEU A 296 -6.79 4.74 -2.21
N SER A 297 -7.86 3.96 -2.02
CA SER A 297 -8.26 2.90 -2.95
C SER A 297 -8.64 3.40 -4.34
N PHE A 298 -8.85 4.70 -4.51
CA PHE A 298 -9.32 5.32 -5.75
C PHE A 298 -8.33 6.32 -6.34
N GLU A 299 -7.15 6.45 -5.77
CA GLU A 299 -6.11 7.26 -6.37
C GLU A 299 -5.46 6.52 -7.54
N SER A 300 -5.56 7.10 -8.72
CA SER A 300 -4.90 6.54 -9.89
C SER A 300 -3.40 6.69 -9.77
N PRO A 301 -2.62 5.68 -10.21
CA PRO A 301 -1.17 5.81 -10.26
C PRO A 301 -0.76 7.03 -11.12
N PRO A 302 0.36 7.66 -10.82
CA PRO A 302 0.82 8.85 -11.53
C PRO A 302 0.89 8.60 -13.05
N PRO A 303 0.62 9.62 -13.89
CA PRO A 303 0.43 9.49 -15.35
C PRO A 303 1.62 8.93 -16.14
N SER A 304 2.76 8.69 -15.50
CA SER A 304 3.95 8.08 -16.10
C SER A 304 3.79 6.59 -16.47
N ILE A 305 2.70 5.94 -16.10
CA ILE A 305 2.51 4.49 -16.30
C ILE A 305 1.61 4.14 -17.48
N ILE A 306 0.82 5.08 -18.03
CA ILE A 306 -0.03 4.83 -19.20
C ILE A 306 0.16 5.94 -20.25
N PRO A 307 1.08 5.78 -21.22
CA PRO A 307 1.02 6.61 -22.40
C PRO A 307 -0.17 6.14 -23.26
N MET A 308 -1.34 6.72 -23.08
CA MET A 308 -2.39 6.57 -24.09
C MET A 308 -1.96 7.39 -25.30
N ARG A 309 -1.59 6.70 -26.39
CA ARG A 309 -1.56 7.26 -27.72
C ARG A 309 -2.98 7.75 -28.05
N THR A 310 -3.16 9.04 -28.17
CA THR A 310 -4.33 9.63 -28.80
C THR A 310 -4.44 9.03 -30.19
N ALA A 311 -5.51 8.26 -30.44
CA ALA A 311 -5.87 7.88 -31.80
C ALA A 311 -6.20 9.20 -32.54
N ARG A 312 -5.38 9.54 -33.54
CA ARG A 312 -5.76 10.48 -34.57
C ARG A 312 -6.77 9.77 -35.46
N THR A 313 -7.99 10.23 -35.49
CA THR A 313 -8.92 10.05 -36.60
C THR A 313 -8.51 10.97 -37.73
#